data_f01e9623bb87eec01ed10c2a32b5cab1
#
_entry.id   f01e9623bb87eec01ed10c2a32b5cab1
#
_cell.length_a   1.000
_cell.length_b   1.000
_cell.length_c   1.000
_cell.angle_alpha   90.00
_cell.angle_beta   90.00
_cell.angle_gamma   90.00
#
_symmetry.space_group_name_H-M   'P 1'
#
loop_
_entity.id
_entity.type
_entity.pdbx_description
1 polymer ?
#
loop_
_entity_poly.entity_id
_entity_poly.type
_entity_poly.pdbx_seq_one_letter_code
_entity_poly.pdbx_strand_id
1 'polypeptide(L)'
;MWVIYAFGSAFFAGMTSILVKCGLKKTNSTVATAIRTIIVLIMSFFMVLIVGSLKDIATVSAKNWVFLVLSGIATSASWLCYFRAIQLGDVNKVAPIDKSSTILTILLAFILLKEPVSWLQSVCVCMIAAGTFMMIEKKDVGIVTNTSRAVSYTHLRAHETRRHL
;
A
#
# COMPACT_ATOMS: atom_id res chain seq x y z
N MET A 1 -20.64 5.11 -15.85
CA MET A 1 -19.58 6.15 -15.70
C MET A 1 -18.63 5.85 -14.53
N TRP A 2 -19.11 5.63 -13.29
CA TRP A 2 -18.24 5.37 -12.12
C TRP A 2 -17.23 4.20 -12.28
N VAL A 3 -17.61 3.14 -13.02
CA VAL A 3 -16.75 1.96 -13.26
C VAL A 3 -15.46 2.33 -14.01
N ILE A 4 -15.52 3.23 -15.00
CA ILE A 4 -14.35 3.68 -15.75
C ILE A 4 -13.36 4.40 -14.83
N TYR A 5 -13.87 5.27 -13.96
CA TYR A 5 -13.03 5.96 -12.97
C TYR A 5 -12.41 4.99 -11.96
N ALA A 6 -13.14 3.94 -11.56
CA ALA A 6 -12.65 2.92 -10.66
C ALA A 6 -11.48 2.11 -11.28
N PHE A 7 -11.62 1.69 -12.56
CA PHE A 7 -10.53 1.02 -13.28
C PHE A 7 -9.33 1.93 -13.49
N GLY A 8 -9.56 3.21 -13.85
CA GLY A 8 -8.49 4.21 -13.95
C GLY A 8 -7.73 4.37 -12.63
N SER A 9 -8.45 4.48 -11.52
CA SER A 9 -7.86 4.55 -10.17
C SER A 9 -7.02 3.31 -9.86
N ALA A 10 -7.51 2.12 -10.16
CA ALA A 10 -6.78 0.87 -9.93
C ALA A 10 -5.49 0.79 -10.75
N PHE A 11 -5.52 1.23 -12.01
CA PHE A 11 -4.35 1.30 -12.88
C PHE A 11 -3.27 2.23 -12.31
N PHE A 12 -3.63 3.46 -11.97
CA PHE A 12 -2.69 4.42 -11.38
C PHE A 12 -2.17 3.97 -10.01
N ALA A 13 -2.99 3.31 -9.19
CA ALA A 13 -2.56 2.74 -7.92
C ALA A 13 -1.51 1.64 -8.11
N GLY A 14 -1.67 0.78 -9.13
CA GLY A 14 -0.68 -0.22 -9.50
C GLY A 14 0.65 0.39 -9.96
N MET A 15 0.59 1.38 -10.87
CA MET A 15 1.79 2.12 -11.30
C MET A 15 2.50 2.79 -10.12
N THR A 16 1.76 3.41 -9.22
CA THR A 16 2.33 4.05 -8.02
C THR A 16 3.18 3.08 -7.20
N SER A 17 2.71 1.85 -6.99
CA SER A 17 3.43 0.84 -6.20
C SER A 17 4.81 0.50 -6.80
N ILE A 18 4.89 0.42 -8.11
CA ILE A 18 6.15 0.13 -8.84
C ILE A 18 7.09 1.33 -8.79
N LEU A 19 6.56 2.54 -9.09
CA LEU A 19 7.35 3.78 -9.09
C LEU A 19 7.93 4.08 -7.70
N VAL A 20 7.13 3.87 -6.66
CA VAL A 20 7.58 4.01 -5.26
C VAL A 20 8.74 3.06 -4.96
N LYS A 21 8.64 1.79 -5.37
CA LYS A 21 9.75 0.83 -5.14
C LYS A 21 11.02 1.25 -5.85
N CYS A 22 10.93 1.77 -7.07
CA CYS A 22 12.08 2.29 -7.80
C CYS A 22 12.69 3.51 -7.12
N GLY A 23 11.85 4.43 -6.63
CA GLY A 23 12.30 5.67 -5.97
C GLY A 23 12.88 5.45 -4.57
N LEU A 24 12.41 4.43 -3.84
CA LEU A 24 12.84 4.15 -2.47
C LEU A 24 14.17 3.41 -2.34
N LYS A 25 14.78 2.93 -3.44
CA LYS A 25 16.01 2.13 -3.38
C LYS A 25 17.17 2.79 -2.62
N LYS A 26 17.26 4.12 -2.65
CA LYS A 26 18.35 4.91 -2.01
C LYS A 26 17.84 6.07 -1.14
N THR A 27 16.52 6.22 -0.98
CA THR A 27 15.91 7.38 -0.32
C THR A 27 15.22 6.94 0.97
N ASN A 28 15.31 7.76 2.01
CA ASN A 28 14.56 7.53 3.24
C ASN A 28 13.04 7.59 2.97
N SER A 29 12.29 6.62 3.50
CA SER A 29 10.85 6.53 3.28
C SER A 29 10.09 7.79 3.69
N THR A 30 10.50 8.43 4.77
CA THR A 30 9.87 9.68 5.26
C THR A 30 10.06 10.83 4.27
N VAL A 31 11.28 10.98 3.73
CA VAL A 31 11.59 12.00 2.71
C VAL A 31 10.81 11.76 1.44
N ALA A 32 10.75 10.51 0.98
CA ALA A 32 9.98 10.14 -0.21
C ALA A 32 8.49 10.43 -0.03
N THR A 33 7.92 10.15 1.15
CA THR A 33 6.54 10.49 1.47
C THR A 33 6.31 11.99 1.43
N ALA A 34 7.22 12.79 2.02
CA ALA A 34 7.11 14.26 2.03
C ALA A 34 7.14 14.84 0.61
N ILE A 35 8.10 14.45 -0.21
CA ILE A 35 8.21 14.90 -1.61
C ILE A 35 6.94 14.56 -2.40
N ARG A 36 6.45 13.32 -2.27
CA ARG A 36 5.22 12.90 -2.92
C ARG A 36 4.01 13.71 -2.47
N THR A 37 3.89 13.98 -1.17
CA THR A 37 2.76 14.76 -0.62
C THR A 37 2.75 16.18 -1.17
N ILE A 38 3.91 16.82 -1.33
CA ILE A 38 4.02 18.13 -1.95
C ILE A 38 3.53 18.11 -3.41
N ILE A 39 3.94 17.10 -4.19
CA ILE A 39 3.49 16.95 -5.58
C ILE A 39 1.98 16.75 -5.64
N VAL A 40 1.42 15.90 -4.78
CA VAL A 40 -0.03 15.65 -4.70
C VAL A 40 -0.78 16.93 -4.32
N LEU A 41 -0.25 17.71 -3.39
CA LEU A 41 -0.83 19.01 -2.98
C LEU A 41 -0.90 19.98 -4.17
N ILE A 42 0.20 20.13 -4.90
CA ILE A 42 0.27 21.01 -6.08
C ILE A 42 -0.73 20.56 -7.15
N MET A 43 -0.76 19.27 -7.46
CA MET A 43 -1.69 18.71 -8.45
C MET A 43 -3.15 18.88 -8.02
N SER A 44 -3.47 18.65 -6.76
CA SER A 44 -4.82 18.86 -6.23
C SER A 44 -5.25 20.32 -6.31
N PHE A 45 -4.36 21.25 -5.98
CA PHE A 45 -4.62 22.67 -6.08
C PHE A 45 -4.87 23.10 -7.55
N PHE A 46 -4.06 22.58 -8.47
CA PHE A 46 -4.23 22.79 -9.90
C PHE A 46 -5.60 22.31 -10.41
N MET A 47 -6.03 21.14 -9.94
CA MET A 47 -7.36 20.60 -10.29
C MET A 47 -8.50 21.49 -9.78
N VAL A 48 -8.39 22.03 -8.56
CA VAL A 48 -9.38 22.97 -8.01
C VAL A 48 -9.46 24.24 -8.85
N LEU A 49 -8.31 24.74 -9.35
CA LEU A 49 -8.26 25.90 -10.24
C LEU A 49 -8.94 25.62 -11.58
N ILE A 50 -8.64 24.47 -12.20
CA ILE A 50 -9.21 24.09 -13.51
C ILE A 50 -10.74 23.93 -13.41
N VAL A 51 -11.23 23.31 -12.35
CA VAL A 51 -12.67 23.09 -12.13
C VAL A 51 -13.38 24.37 -11.69
N GLY A 52 -12.64 25.38 -11.21
CA GLY A 52 -13.21 26.66 -10.78
C GLY A 52 -13.89 26.61 -9.41
N SER A 53 -13.66 25.55 -8.63
CA SER A 53 -14.34 25.30 -7.34
C SER A 53 -13.71 25.99 -6.13
N LEU A 54 -12.91 27.04 -6.33
CA LEU A 54 -12.30 27.80 -5.21
C LEU A 54 -13.34 28.40 -4.25
N LYS A 55 -14.47 28.82 -4.79
CA LYS A 55 -15.57 29.43 -4.01
C LYS A 55 -16.24 28.39 -3.09
N ASP A 56 -16.24 27.13 -3.51
CA ASP A 56 -16.90 26.05 -2.76
C ASP A 56 -16.14 25.72 -1.47
N ILE A 57 -14.83 26.04 -1.40
CA ILE A 57 -14.02 25.84 -0.19
C ILE A 57 -14.58 26.63 1.00
N ALA A 58 -15.07 27.84 0.76
CA ALA A 58 -15.65 28.71 1.80
C ALA A 58 -17.04 28.21 2.28
N THR A 59 -17.72 27.40 1.51
CA THR A 59 -19.05 26.84 1.85
C THR A 59 -18.99 25.53 2.62
N VAL A 60 -17.79 24.95 2.80
CA VAL A 60 -17.64 23.68 3.53
C VAL A 60 -17.95 23.88 5.02
N SER A 61 -18.92 23.11 5.53
CA SER A 61 -19.30 23.14 6.94
C SER A 61 -18.13 22.76 7.87
N ALA A 62 -18.07 23.38 9.06
CA ALA A 62 -17.06 23.05 10.06
C ALA A 62 -16.99 21.56 10.41
N LYS A 63 -18.14 20.87 10.44
CA LYS A 63 -18.21 19.43 10.64
C LYS A 63 -17.48 18.66 9.53
N ASN A 64 -17.67 19.04 8.28
CA ASN A 64 -16.98 18.41 7.16
C ASN A 64 -15.47 18.66 7.19
N TRP A 65 -15.04 19.85 7.63
CA TRP A 65 -13.63 20.16 7.84
C TRP A 65 -12.95 19.19 8.82
N VAL A 66 -13.60 18.91 9.94
CA VAL A 66 -13.06 17.95 10.93
C VAL A 66 -12.87 16.57 10.31
N PHE A 67 -13.87 16.06 9.57
CA PHE A 67 -13.75 14.75 8.91
C PHE A 67 -12.68 14.72 7.83
N LEU A 68 -12.55 15.79 7.04
CA LEU A 68 -11.52 15.90 6.01
C LEU A 68 -10.11 15.94 6.60
N VAL A 69 -9.91 16.70 7.68
CA VAL A 69 -8.62 16.76 8.39
C VAL A 69 -8.27 15.40 9.00
N LEU A 70 -9.22 14.74 9.64
CA LEU A 70 -9.03 13.40 10.22
C LEU A 70 -8.68 12.38 9.15
N SER A 71 -9.38 12.41 8.02
CA SER A 71 -9.09 11.57 6.85
C SER A 71 -7.69 11.84 6.28
N GLY A 72 -7.28 13.10 6.19
CA GLY A 72 -5.94 13.50 5.74
C GLY A 72 -4.84 12.95 6.65
N ILE A 73 -5.02 13.05 7.97
CA ILE A 73 -4.08 12.47 8.96
C ILE A 73 -4.00 10.96 8.81
N ALA A 74 -5.13 10.27 8.74
CA ALA A 74 -5.18 8.82 8.57
C ALA A 74 -4.50 8.37 7.27
N THR A 75 -4.74 9.07 6.16
CA THR A 75 -4.10 8.80 4.87
C THR A 75 -2.58 9.00 4.96
N SER A 76 -2.13 10.07 5.58
CA SER A 76 -0.69 10.34 5.74
C SER A 76 0.00 9.26 6.58
N ALA A 77 -0.62 8.84 7.68
CA ALA A 77 -0.11 7.75 8.51
C ALA A 77 -0.04 6.43 7.73
N SER A 78 -1.10 6.11 6.96
CA SER A 78 -1.13 4.93 6.09
C SER A 78 0.02 4.93 5.07
N TRP A 79 0.27 6.06 4.40
CA TRP A 79 1.37 6.17 3.43
C TRP A 79 2.75 6.04 4.06
N LEU A 80 2.97 6.60 5.27
CA LEU A 80 4.24 6.42 5.99
C LEU A 80 4.49 4.94 6.30
N CYS A 81 3.48 4.24 6.81
CA CYS A 81 3.57 2.79 7.07
C CYS A 81 3.80 1.99 5.78
N TYR A 82 3.07 2.30 4.71
CA TYR A 82 3.18 1.62 3.43
C TYR A 82 4.57 1.79 2.80
N PHE A 83 5.12 3.00 2.76
CA PHE A 83 6.45 3.25 2.21
C PHE A 83 7.54 2.59 3.05
N ARG A 84 7.39 2.58 4.37
CA ARG A 84 8.31 1.87 5.24
C ARG A 84 8.26 0.36 5.01
N ALA A 85 7.07 -0.18 4.84
CA ALA A 85 6.89 -1.60 4.53
C ALA A 85 7.51 -1.99 3.19
N ILE A 86 7.34 -1.18 2.13
CA ILE A 86 7.97 -1.41 0.82
C ILE A 86 9.50 -1.29 0.89
N GLN A 87 10.02 -0.40 1.73
CA GLN A 87 11.47 -0.24 1.90
C GLN A 87 12.10 -1.47 2.55
N LEU A 88 11.43 -2.06 3.54
CA LEU A 88 11.91 -3.21 4.31
C LEU A 88 11.56 -4.56 3.67
N GLY A 89 10.52 -4.61 2.86
CA GLY A 89 9.97 -5.84 2.31
C GLY A 89 9.86 -5.85 0.78
N ASP A 90 9.32 -6.98 0.29
CA ASP A 90 9.00 -7.17 -1.13
C ASP A 90 7.64 -6.55 -1.48
N VAL A 91 7.56 -5.81 -2.59
CA VAL A 91 6.29 -5.23 -3.10
C VAL A 91 5.22 -6.29 -3.28
N ASN A 92 5.60 -7.47 -3.78
CA ASN A 92 4.67 -8.58 -4.01
C ASN A 92 3.99 -9.10 -2.74
N LYS A 93 4.59 -8.87 -1.57
CA LYS A 93 4.00 -9.19 -0.26
C LYS A 93 3.25 -7.99 0.31
N VAL A 94 3.85 -6.81 0.26
CA VAL A 94 3.32 -5.58 0.87
C VAL A 94 2.05 -5.10 0.17
N ALA A 95 2.02 -5.11 -1.17
CA ALA A 95 0.88 -4.60 -1.92
C ALA A 95 -0.42 -5.39 -1.68
N PRO A 96 -0.44 -6.74 -1.65
CA PRO A 96 -1.63 -7.50 -1.28
C PRO A 96 -2.09 -7.25 0.16
N ILE A 97 -1.15 -7.13 1.11
CA ILE A 97 -1.47 -6.83 2.51
C ILE A 97 -2.12 -5.45 2.62
N ASP A 98 -1.61 -4.44 1.93
CA ASP A 98 -2.22 -3.11 1.87
C ASP A 98 -3.65 -3.17 1.32
N LYS A 99 -3.89 -3.98 0.28
CA LYS A 99 -5.22 -4.17 -0.30
C LYS A 99 -6.21 -4.93 0.61
N SER A 100 -5.74 -5.62 1.63
CA SER A 100 -6.62 -6.21 2.65
C SER A 100 -7.39 -5.13 3.46
N SER A 101 -6.94 -3.88 3.42
CA SER A 101 -7.67 -2.73 3.96
C SER A 101 -9.06 -2.57 3.35
N THR A 102 -9.29 -3.05 2.11
CA THR A 102 -10.61 -3.10 1.47
C THR A 102 -11.59 -3.94 2.26
N ILE A 103 -11.15 -5.06 2.83
CA ILE A 103 -11.98 -5.93 3.69
C ILE A 103 -12.40 -5.15 4.95
N LEU A 104 -11.44 -4.47 5.58
CA LEU A 104 -11.69 -3.63 6.75
C LEU A 104 -12.67 -2.49 6.43
N THR A 105 -12.53 -1.86 5.26
CA THR A 105 -13.43 -0.78 4.82
C THR A 105 -14.86 -1.28 4.66
N ILE A 106 -15.06 -2.45 4.04
CA ILE A 106 -16.40 -3.03 3.87
C ILE A 106 -17.01 -3.41 5.22
N LEU A 107 -16.21 -3.98 6.14
CA LEU A 107 -16.65 -4.27 7.51
C LEU A 107 -17.06 -3.01 8.26
N LEU A 108 -16.25 -1.95 8.18
CA LEU A 108 -16.55 -0.66 8.83
C LEU A 108 -17.78 0.01 8.19
N ALA A 109 -17.94 -0.05 6.87
CA ALA A 109 -19.12 0.47 6.19
C ALA A 109 -20.38 -0.25 6.66
N PHE A 110 -20.36 -1.57 6.79
CA PHE A 110 -21.49 -2.34 7.32
C PHE A 110 -21.83 -1.96 8.77
N ILE A 111 -20.80 -1.82 9.65
CA ILE A 111 -21.01 -1.54 11.08
C ILE A 111 -21.40 -0.08 11.33
N LEU A 112 -20.69 0.88 10.72
CA LEU A 112 -20.84 2.32 11.00
C LEU A 112 -21.92 2.97 10.15
N LEU A 113 -21.98 2.64 8.85
CA LEU A 113 -22.96 3.22 7.92
C LEU A 113 -24.24 2.39 7.81
N LYS A 114 -24.23 1.14 8.35
CA LYS A 114 -25.36 0.18 8.24
C LYS A 114 -25.75 -0.07 6.78
N GLU A 115 -24.81 -0.01 5.87
CA GLU A 115 -25.05 -0.32 4.47
C GLU A 115 -25.28 -1.83 4.29
N PRO A 116 -26.31 -2.26 3.55
CA PRO A 116 -26.55 -3.66 3.31
C PRO A 116 -25.44 -4.26 2.43
N VAL A 117 -24.76 -5.27 2.95
CA VAL A 117 -23.74 -6.00 2.16
C VAL A 117 -24.45 -6.98 1.25
N SER A 118 -24.26 -6.82 -0.05
CA SER A 118 -24.79 -7.76 -1.04
C SER A 118 -24.05 -9.12 -0.94
N TRP A 119 -24.77 -10.20 -1.21
CA TRP A 119 -24.18 -11.55 -1.30
C TRP A 119 -22.95 -11.59 -2.21
N LEU A 120 -23.01 -10.90 -3.35
CA LEU A 120 -21.90 -10.80 -4.30
C LEU A 120 -20.67 -10.11 -3.68
N GLN A 121 -20.87 -9.05 -2.90
CA GLN A 121 -19.78 -8.36 -2.18
C GLN A 121 -19.13 -9.29 -1.15
N SER A 122 -19.91 -10.08 -0.40
CA SER A 122 -19.38 -11.05 0.56
C SER A 122 -18.49 -12.09 -0.10
N VAL A 123 -18.90 -12.62 -1.26
CA VAL A 123 -18.11 -13.58 -2.04
C VAL A 123 -16.81 -12.92 -2.53
N CYS A 124 -16.87 -11.69 -3.05
CA CYS A 124 -15.68 -10.96 -3.50
C CYS A 124 -14.68 -10.70 -2.35
N VAL A 125 -15.18 -10.34 -1.17
CA VAL A 125 -14.34 -10.13 0.03
C VAL A 125 -13.64 -11.43 0.43
N CYS A 126 -14.35 -12.56 0.43
CA CYS A 126 -13.75 -13.87 0.71
C CYS A 126 -12.67 -14.24 -0.33
N MET A 127 -12.91 -13.96 -1.62
CA MET A 127 -11.92 -14.20 -2.68
C MET A 127 -10.68 -13.32 -2.50
N ILE A 128 -10.83 -12.04 -2.17
CA ILE A 128 -9.72 -11.13 -1.90
C ILE A 128 -8.91 -11.63 -0.69
N ALA A 129 -9.59 -12.01 0.39
CA ALA A 129 -8.94 -12.54 1.59
C ALA A 129 -8.14 -13.82 1.28
N ALA A 130 -8.75 -14.78 0.58
CA ALA A 130 -8.09 -16.03 0.18
C ALA A 130 -6.89 -15.78 -0.73
N GLY A 131 -7.04 -14.91 -1.74
CA GLY A 131 -5.96 -14.55 -2.66
C GLY A 131 -4.78 -13.86 -1.95
N THR A 132 -5.06 -12.94 -1.02
CA THR A 132 -4.05 -12.28 -0.19
C THR A 132 -3.29 -13.28 0.66
N PHE A 133 -4.00 -14.19 1.31
CA PHE A 133 -3.40 -15.24 2.16
C PHE A 133 -2.50 -16.18 1.34
N MET A 134 -2.95 -16.66 0.19
CA MET A 134 -2.16 -17.50 -0.71
C MET A 134 -0.88 -16.82 -1.22
N MET A 135 -0.89 -15.50 -1.43
CA MET A 135 0.31 -14.76 -1.84
C MET A 135 1.35 -14.67 -0.73
N ILE A 136 0.93 -14.59 0.54
CA ILE A 136 1.83 -14.51 1.68
C ILE A 136 2.51 -15.87 1.90
N GLU A 137 1.76 -16.96 1.87
CA GLU A 137 2.21 -18.30 2.25
C GLU A 137 3.23 -18.91 1.26
N LYS A 138 3.07 -18.64 -0.04
CA LYS A 138 3.88 -19.29 -1.09
C LYS A 138 5.36 -18.92 -1.12
N LYS A 139 5.82 -17.91 -0.38
CA LYS A 139 7.20 -17.39 -0.49
C LYS A 139 8.12 -17.70 0.71
N ASP A 140 7.58 -18.21 1.81
CA ASP A 140 8.41 -18.54 2.99
C ASP A 140 9.15 -19.89 2.83
N VAL A 141 8.64 -20.78 1.98
CA VAL A 141 9.30 -22.07 1.69
C VAL A 141 10.58 -21.90 0.86
N GLY A 142 10.69 -20.85 0.02
CA GLY A 142 11.85 -20.61 -0.84
C GLY A 142 13.06 -19.97 -0.15
N ILE A 143 12.87 -19.23 0.94
CA ILE A 143 13.95 -18.50 1.62
C ILE A 143 14.71 -19.41 2.59
N VAL A 144 14.00 -20.31 3.26
CA VAL A 144 14.62 -21.24 4.21
C VAL A 144 15.59 -22.21 3.52
N THR A 145 15.27 -22.69 2.31
CA THR A 145 16.12 -23.59 1.54
C THR A 145 17.40 -22.92 1.02
N ASN A 146 17.37 -21.64 0.66
CA ASN A 146 18.56 -20.95 0.18
C ASN A 146 19.50 -20.55 1.33
N THR A 147 18.98 -20.18 2.49
CA THR A 147 19.81 -19.84 3.66
C THR A 147 20.51 -21.08 4.20
N SER A 148 19.84 -22.24 4.25
CA SER A 148 20.45 -23.49 4.68
C SER A 148 21.55 -23.96 3.72
N ARG A 149 21.41 -23.75 2.41
CA ARG A 149 22.48 -24.05 1.44
C ARG A 149 23.66 -23.10 1.57
N ALA A 150 23.42 -21.79 1.73
CA ALA A 150 24.50 -20.80 1.87
C ALA A 150 25.34 -21.06 3.13
N VAL A 151 24.71 -21.42 4.25
CA VAL A 151 25.42 -21.77 5.50
C VAL A 151 26.23 -23.07 5.35
N SER A 152 25.71 -24.04 4.58
CA SER A 152 26.43 -25.31 4.32
C SER A 152 27.72 -25.09 3.50
N TYR A 153 27.69 -24.20 2.50
CA TYR A 153 28.87 -23.90 1.69
C TYR A 153 29.94 -23.10 2.46
N THR A 154 29.57 -22.23 3.37
CA THR A 154 30.54 -21.49 4.20
C THR A 154 31.23 -22.40 5.20
N HIS A 155 30.56 -23.42 5.75
CA HIS A 155 31.17 -24.39 6.66
C HIS A 155 32.15 -25.33 5.94
N LEU A 156 31.84 -25.77 4.74
CA LEU A 156 32.74 -26.61 3.94
C LEU A 156 34.00 -25.86 3.52
N ARG A 157 33.89 -24.58 3.14
CA ARG A 157 35.05 -23.77 2.76
C ARG A 157 35.97 -23.47 3.94
N ALA A 158 35.46 -23.32 5.14
CA ALA A 158 36.26 -23.12 6.33
C ALA A 158 37.08 -24.39 6.73
N HIS A 159 36.62 -25.57 6.34
CA HIS A 159 37.33 -26.84 6.59
C HIS A 159 38.48 -27.08 5.59
N GLU A 160 38.34 -26.63 4.35
CA GLU A 160 39.41 -26.76 3.32
C GLU A 160 40.61 -25.85 3.60
N THR A 161 40.37 -24.62 4.08
CA THR A 161 41.47 -23.69 4.40
C THR A 161 42.33 -24.12 5.59
N ARG A 162 41.83 -25.02 6.43
CA ARG A 162 42.61 -25.56 7.59
C ARG A 162 43.52 -26.74 7.25
N ARG A 163 43.40 -27.30 6.04
CA ARG A 163 44.22 -28.45 5.61
C ARG A 163 45.49 -28.05 4.84
N HIS A 164 45.65 -26.77 4.53
CA HIS A 164 46.79 -26.25 3.75
C HIS A 164 47.69 -25.29 4.56
N LEU A 165 47.65 -25.33 5.88
CA LEU A 165 48.62 -24.76 6.80
C LEU A 165 49.22 -25.88 7.68
#